data_f0e90080ae84255df39cfcb441679c25
#
_entry.id   f0e90080ae84255df39cfcb441679c25
#
_cell.length_a   1.000
_cell.length_b   1.000
_cell.length_c   1.000
_cell.angle_alpha   90.00
_cell.angle_beta   90.00
_cell.angle_gamma   90.00
#
_symmetry.space_group_name_H-M   'P 1'
#
loop_
_entity.id
_entity.type
_entity.pdbx_description
1 polymer ?
#
loop_
_entity_poly.entity_id
_entity_poly.type
_entity_poly.pdbx_seq_one_letter_code
_entity_poly.pdbx_strand_id
1 'polypeptide(L)'
;MAKQLYWEDVEPGKEITPLCKVATTQTLVKWAGAALDFNPIHWDDSFAASQGLGKRIVQGALKRQWLVQLMTDWIGEQGTLRKFSCQYRAMDYPRLMKTLTEPEEGETWWCKGKVTKKYVEGDEHRIDCDIWVENGKGEITTPAKATIALPSRG
;
A
#
# COMPACT_ATOMS: atom_id res chain seq x y z
N MET A 1 4.47 5.79 18.92
CA MET A 1 3.48 4.70 18.85
C MET A 1 2.24 5.24 18.15
N ALA A 2 1.68 4.49 17.21
CA ALA A 2 0.42 4.86 16.60
C ALA A 2 -0.67 4.92 17.68
N LYS A 3 -1.55 5.93 17.60
CA LYS A 3 -2.66 6.06 18.56
C LYS A 3 -3.65 4.94 18.27
N GLN A 4 -4.07 4.18 19.29
CA GLN A 4 -5.09 3.14 19.14
C GLN A 4 -6.41 3.74 18.63
N LEU A 5 -6.93 3.16 17.56
CA LEU A 5 -8.22 3.49 17.00
C LEU A 5 -9.28 2.58 17.60
N TYR A 6 -10.42 3.15 18.00
CA TYR A 6 -11.55 2.42 18.55
C TYR A 6 -12.76 2.51 17.62
N TRP A 7 -13.67 1.56 17.76
CA TRP A 7 -14.92 1.53 17.02
C TRP A 7 -15.70 2.85 17.03
N GLU A 8 -15.76 3.50 18.18
CA GLU A 8 -16.49 4.75 18.39
C GLU A 8 -15.86 5.94 17.66
N ASP A 9 -14.58 5.83 17.30
CA ASP A 9 -13.83 6.91 16.62
C ASP A 9 -14.07 6.96 15.11
N VAL A 10 -14.83 5.99 14.56
CA VAL A 10 -14.91 5.77 13.11
C VAL A 10 -16.36 5.77 12.64
N GLU A 11 -16.60 6.51 11.57
CA GLU A 11 -17.89 6.54 10.87
C GLU A 11 -17.70 6.37 9.35
N PRO A 12 -18.71 5.86 8.62
CA PRO A 12 -18.68 5.83 7.15
C PRO A 12 -18.37 7.20 6.56
N GLY A 13 -17.52 7.23 5.55
CA GLY A 13 -17.02 8.47 4.93
C GLY A 13 -15.74 9.03 5.56
N LYS A 14 -15.32 8.55 6.72
CA LYS A 14 -14.05 8.97 7.33
C LYS A 14 -12.87 8.61 6.44
N GLU A 15 -12.02 9.57 6.17
CA GLU A 15 -10.77 9.37 5.45
C GLU A 15 -9.68 8.81 6.36
N ILE A 16 -8.84 7.95 5.78
CA ILE A 16 -7.66 7.40 6.44
C ILE A 16 -6.49 8.36 6.17
N THR A 17 -5.71 8.67 7.20
CA THR A 17 -4.52 9.54 7.06
C THR A 17 -3.60 8.98 5.97
N PRO A 18 -3.32 9.75 4.91
CA PRO A 18 -2.52 9.26 3.80
C PRO A 18 -1.10 8.87 4.21
N LEU A 19 -0.59 7.79 3.61
CA LEU A 19 0.79 7.33 3.79
C LEU A 19 1.59 7.61 2.51
N CYS A 20 2.62 8.44 2.63
CA CYS A 20 3.52 8.77 1.52
C CYS A 20 4.58 7.67 1.33
N LYS A 21 4.84 7.29 0.08
CA LYS A 21 5.86 6.30 -0.30
C LYS A 21 6.72 6.77 -1.47
N VAL A 22 7.97 6.37 -1.43
CA VAL A 22 8.92 6.51 -2.52
C VAL A 22 9.51 5.13 -2.82
N ALA A 23 9.40 4.69 -4.08
CA ALA A 23 10.07 3.50 -4.57
C ALA A 23 11.34 3.89 -5.32
N THR A 24 12.46 3.34 -4.90
CA THR A 24 13.75 3.47 -5.58
C THR A 24 14.20 2.12 -6.13
N THR A 25 15.13 2.10 -7.05
CA THR A 25 15.73 0.83 -7.50
C THR A 25 16.31 0.04 -6.31
N GLN A 26 16.85 0.72 -5.31
CA GLN A 26 17.33 0.08 -4.08
C GLN A 26 16.16 -0.54 -3.27
N THR A 27 14.99 0.15 -3.20
CA THR A 27 13.80 -0.39 -2.54
C THR A 27 13.34 -1.69 -3.21
N LEU A 28 13.36 -1.74 -4.55
CA LEU A 28 12.97 -2.93 -5.30
C LEU A 28 13.90 -4.12 -5.01
N VAL A 29 15.21 -3.89 -4.90
CA VAL A 29 16.19 -4.92 -4.55
C VAL A 29 15.97 -5.43 -3.11
N LYS A 30 15.76 -4.52 -2.17
CA LYS A 30 15.43 -4.89 -0.78
C LYS A 30 14.17 -5.73 -0.69
N TRP A 31 13.13 -5.34 -1.42
CA TRP A 31 11.88 -6.09 -1.47
C TRP A 31 12.06 -7.47 -2.12
N ALA A 32 12.81 -7.55 -3.23
CA ALA A 32 13.10 -8.82 -3.88
C ALA A 32 13.77 -9.82 -2.91
N GLY A 33 14.72 -9.36 -2.13
CA GLY A 33 15.37 -10.18 -1.10
C GLY A 33 14.45 -10.57 0.04
N ALA A 34 13.62 -9.66 0.52
CA ALA A 34 12.70 -9.92 1.64
C ALA A 34 11.53 -10.83 1.25
N ALA A 35 10.99 -10.68 0.04
CA ALA A 35 9.85 -11.44 -0.46
C ALA A 35 10.23 -12.67 -1.28
N LEU A 36 11.53 -12.89 -1.56
CA LEU A 36 12.05 -13.90 -2.49
C LEU A 36 11.44 -13.78 -3.90
N ASP A 37 11.13 -12.56 -4.30
CA ASP A 37 10.59 -12.21 -5.62
C ASP A 37 11.71 -11.69 -6.52
N PHE A 38 12.37 -12.60 -7.22
CA PHE A 38 13.48 -12.30 -8.10
C PHE A 38 13.10 -12.22 -9.58
N ASN A 39 11.83 -11.92 -9.89
CA ASN A 39 11.42 -11.75 -11.28
C ASN A 39 12.21 -10.59 -11.93
N PRO A 40 12.93 -10.84 -13.03
CA PRO A 40 13.82 -9.85 -13.63
C PRO A 40 13.14 -8.57 -14.12
N ILE A 41 11.82 -8.58 -14.33
CA ILE A 41 11.08 -7.36 -14.70
C ILE A 41 11.22 -6.22 -13.68
N HIS A 42 11.68 -6.52 -12.47
CA HIS A 42 11.81 -5.55 -11.38
C HIS A 42 13.25 -5.02 -11.18
N TRP A 43 14.25 -5.62 -11.86
CA TRP A 43 15.64 -5.22 -11.64
C TRP A 43 16.51 -5.23 -12.90
N ASP A 44 16.05 -5.79 -14.02
CA ASP A 44 16.78 -5.84 -15.30
C ASP A 44 15.97 -5.13 -16.39
N ASP A 45 16.47 -3.98 -16.85
CA ASP A 45 15.78 -3.18 -17.87
C ASP A 45 15.74 -3.88 -19.22
N SER A 46 16.78 -4.63 -19.60
CA SER A 46 16.80 -5.36 -20.87
C SER A 46 15.75 -6.46 -20.87
N PHE A 47 15.63 -7.19 -19.76
CA PHE A 47 14.60 -8.19 -19.61
C PHE A 47 13.19 -7.56 -19.60
N ALA A 48 12.98 -6.50 -18.81
CA ALA A 48 11.70 -5.80 -18.77
C ALA A 48 11.28 -5.26 -20.16
N ALA A 49 12.22 -4.69 -20.92
CA ALA A 49 11.98 -4.25 -22.28
C ALA A 49 11.59 -5.41 -23.21
N SER A 50 12.24 -6.57 -23.09
CA SER A 50 11.89 -7.77 -23.87
C SER A 50 10.46 -8.28 -23.59
N GLN A 51 9.91 -7.97 -22.40
CA GLN A 51 8.55 -8.27 -22.00
C GLN A 51 7.53 -7.16 -22.35
N GLY A 52 7.94 -6.14 -23.08
CA GLY A 52 7.09 -5.01 -23.50
C GLY A 52 6.85 -3.97 -22.41
N LEU A 53 7.59 -4.00 -21.30
CA LEU A 53 7.41 -3.08 -20.17
C LEU A 53 8.25 -1.79 -20.29
N GLY A 54 9.14 -1.72 -21.31
CA GLY A 54 10.04 -0.59 -21.54
C GLY A 54 11.24 -0.57 -20.60
N LYS A 55 11.03 -0.58 -19.30
CA LYS A 55 12.05 -0.64 -18.24
C LYS A 55 11.51 -1.33 -17.00
N ARG A 56 12.38 -1.56 -16.01
CA ARG A 56 11.99 -2.19 -14.73
C ARG A 56 10.82 -1.46 -14.06
N ILE A 57 9.92 -2.21 -13.48
CA ILE A 57 8.69 -1.69 -12.82
C ILE A 57 8.69 -1.99 -11.32
N VAL A 58 7.96 -1.18 -10.56
CA VAL A 58 7.71 -1.42 -9.13
C VAL A 58 6.90 -2.71 -8.95
N GLN A 59 7.30 -3.56 -8.03
CA GLN A 59 6.56 -4.77 -7.68
C GLN A 59 5.13 -4.44 -7.23
N GLY A 60 4.15 -5.13 -7.81
CA GLY A 60 2.77 -5.04 -7.36
C GLY A 60 2.63 -5.46 -5.89
N ALA A 61 3.35 -6.50 -5.48
CA ALA A 61 3.39 -6.97 -4.10
C ALA A 61 3.98 -5.93 -3.12
N LEU A 62 4.92 -5.09 -3.55
CA LEU A 62 5.41 -3.97 -2.74
C LEU A 62 4.32 -2.92 -2.53
N LYS A 63 3.57 -2.55 -3.58
CA LYS A 63 2.43 -1.63 -3.47
C LYS A 63 1.31 -2.19 -2.57
N ARG A 64 1.05 -3.48 -2.67
CA ARG A 64 0.14 -4.18 -1.75
C ARG A 64 0.61 -4.03 -0.31
N GLN A 65 1.90 -4.22 -0.04
CA GLN A 65 2.46 -4.09 1.30
C GLN A 65 2.33 -2.67 1.87
N TRP A 66 2.44 -1.63 1.02
CA TRP A 66 2.18 -0.25 1.46
C TRP A 66 0.75 -0.05 1.93
N LEU A 67 -0.22 -0.67 1.25
CA LEU A 67 -1.63 -0.61 1.66
C LEU A 67 -1.90 -1.39 2.94
N VAL A 68 -1.25 -2.54 3.12
CA VAL A 68 -1.31 -3.27 4.39
C VAL A 68 -0.72 -2.42 5.51
N GLN A 69 0.40 -1.76 5.28
CA GLN A 69 1.00 -0.84 6.25
C GLN A 69 0.06 0.32 6.58
N LEU A 70 -0.57 0.95 5.58
CA LEU A 70 -1.57 2.00 5.80
C LEU A 70 -2.63 1.54 6.81
N MET A 71 -3.14 0.33 6.63
CA MET A 71 -4.18 -0.21 7.50
C MET A 71 -3.66 -0.53 8.90
N THR A 72 -2.52 -1.23 9.01
CA THR A 72 -1.96 -1.63 10.31
C THR A 72 -1.50 -0.43 11.13
N ASP A 73 -0.93 0.59 10.50
CA ASP A 73 -0.56 1.85 11.19
C ASP A 73 -1.80 2.61 11.68
N TRP A 74 -2.90 2.58 10.90
CA TRP A 74 -4.12 3.31 11.22
C TRP A 74 -4.93 2.65 12.35
N ILE A 75 -5.04 1.31 12.36
CA ILE A 75 -5.88 0.59 13.33
C ILE A 75 -5.25 0.45 14.72
N GLY A 76 -3.93 0.58 14.82
CA GLY A 76 -3.19 0.40 16.08
C GLY A 76 -3.02 -1.07 16.48
N GLU A 77 -2.42 -1.30 17.64
CA GLU A 77 -1.98 -2.64 18.08
C GLU A 77 -3.14 -3.61 18.38
N GLN A 78 -4.28 -3.10 18.82
CA GLN A 78 -5.46 -3.92 19.17
C GLN A 78 -6.42 -4.14 17.99
N GLY A 79 -6.19 -3.43 16.88
CA GLY A 79 -6.95 -3.64 15.65
C GLY A 79 -6.46 -4.87 14.87
N THR A 80 -7.35 -5.47 14.10
CA THR A 80 -7.00 -6.63 13.26
C THR A 80 -7.44 -6.42 11.82
N LEU A 81 -6.53 -6.65 10.88
CA LEU A 81 -6.86 -6.71 9.45
C LEU A 81 -7.46 -8.09 9.15
N ARG A 82 -8.75 -8.15 8.84
CA ARG A 82 -9.51 -9.39 8.64
C ARG A 82 -9.52 -9.87 7.19
N LYS A 83 -9.71 -8.92 6.26
CA LYS A 83 -9.75 -9.22 4.83
C LYS A 83 -8.98 -8.15 4.07
N PHE A 84 -8.34 -8.56 3.01
CA PHE A 84 -7.64 -7.66 2.11
C PHE A 84 -7.67 -8.20 0.68
N SER A 85 -7.96 -7.33 -0.27
CA SER A 85 -7.86 -7.64 -1.70
C SER A 85 -7.38 -6.42 -2.46
N CYS A 86 -6.60 -6.61 -3.50
CA CYS A 86 -6.15 -5.54 -4.39
C CYS A 86 -6.06 -6.00 -5.84
N GLN A 87 -6.01 -5.02 -6.74
CA GLN A 87 -5.76 -5.23 -8.16
C GLN A 87 -4.61 -4.34 -8.60
N TYR A 88 -3.71 -4.87 -9.44
CA TYR A 88 -2.63 -4.10 -10.05
C TYR A 88 -3.12 -3.62 -11.42
N ARG A 89 -3.51 -2.35 -11.54
CA ARG A 89 -4.14 -1.79 -12.75
C ARG A 89 -3.21 -0.99 -13.63
N ALA A 90 -2.15 -0.44 -13.04
CA ALA A 90 -1.15 0.31 -13.79
C ALA A 90 0.26 0.02 -13.26
N MET A 91 1.21 0.16 -14.16
CA MET A 91 2.63 0.05 -13.85
C MET A 91 3.14 1.37 -13.27
N ASP A 92 4.06 1.24 -12.31
CA ASP A 92 4.80 2.35 -11.74
C ASP A 92 6.30 2.12 -11.94
N TYR A 93 7.05 3.18 -12.11
CA TYR A 93 8.49 3.12 -12.36
C TYR A 93 9.25 3.70 -11.18
N PRO A 94 10.27 2.99 -10.64
CA PRO A 94 11.03 3.47 -9.50
C PRO A 94 11.91 4.66 -9.85
N ARG A 95 12.27 5.46 -8.86
CA ARG A 95 13.36 6.42 -8.97
C ARG A 95 14.68 5.67 -9.05
N LEU A 96 15.60 6.15 -9.88
CA LEU A 96 16.97 5.66 -9.85
C LEU A 96 17.71 6.18 -8.61
N MET A 97 18.82 5.54 -8.27
CA MET A 97 19.69 6.05 -7.22
C MET A 97 20.74 6.99 -7.83
N LYS A 98 20.88 8.18 -7.26
CA LYS A 98 21.90 9.15 -7.59
C LYS A 98 23.23 8.81 -6.92
N THR A 99 23.14 8.38 -5.64
CA THR A 99 24.26 7.87 -4.85
C THR A 99 23.80 6.61 -4.10
N LEU A 100 24.64 6.04 -3.27
CA LEU A 100 24.27 4.87 -2.45
C LEU A 100 23.07 5.14 -1.51
N THR A 101 22.87 6.39 -1.10
CA THR A 101 21.87 6.78 -0.10
C THR A 101 20.83 7.78 -0.60
N GLU A 102 21.07 8.40 -1.77
CA GLU A 102 20.19 9.45 -2.30
C GLU A 102 19.54 9.01 -3.62
N PRO A 103 18.21 9.01 -3.72
CA PRO A 103 17.51 8.80 -4.97
C PRO A 103 17.55 10.06 -5.85
N GLU A 104 17.37 9.86 -7.15
CA GLU A 104 17.03 10.95 -8.08
C GLU A 104 15.66 11.52 -7.77
N GLU A 105 15.39 12.74 -8.26
CA GLU A 105 14.04 13.30 -8.30
C GLU A 105 13.12 12.40 -9.12
N GLY A 106 11.84 12.36 -8.76
CA GLY A 106 10.88 11.55 -9.49
C GLY A 106 9.56 11.35 -8.75
N GLU A 107 8.89 10.27 -9.08
CA GLU A 107 7.55 9.94 -8.63
C GLU A 107 7.46 9.73 -7.10
N THR A 108 6.34 10.17 -6.55
CA THR A 108 5.93 9.91 -5.15
C THR A 108 4.56 9.26 -5.19
N TRP A 109 4.33 8.25 -4.35
CA TRP A 109 3.07 7.53 -4.25
C TRP A 109 2.37 7.84 -2.94
N TRP A 110 1.06 7.86 -2.99
CA TRP A 110 0.21 8.07 -1.84
C TRP A 110 -0.72 6.89 -1.65
N CYS A 111 -0.63 6.24 -0.50
CA CYS A 111 -1.63 5.28 -0.05
C CYS A 111 -2.74 6.06 0.65
N LYS A 112 -3.95 5.94 0.15
CA LYS A 112 -5.13 6.65 0.64
C LYS A 112 -6.27 5.68 0.89
N GLY A 113 -7.28 6.12 1.60
CA GLY A 113 -8.48 5.32 1.81
C GLY A 113 -9.56 6.03 2.56
N LYS A 114 -10.75 5.43 2.54
CA LYS A 114 -11.90 5.88 3.30
C LYS A 114 -12.75 4.72 3.79
N VAL A 115 -13.43 4.94 4.87
CA VAL A 115 -14.41 4.00 5.44
C VAL A 115 -15.66 3.99 4.57
N THR A 116 -16.12 2.80 4.20
CA THR A 116 -17.34 2.61 3.41
C THR A 116 -18.49 2.04 4.21
N LYS A 117 -18.19 1.19 5.21
CA LYS A 117 -19.21 0.52 6.01
C LYS A 117 -18.73 0.26 7.44
N LYS A 118 -19.65 0.34 8.38
CA LYS A 118 -19.47 0.04 9.80
C LYS A 118 -20.57 -0.92 10.25
N TYR A 119 -20.21 -2.06 10.85
CA TYR A 119 -21.18 -3.09 11.23
C TYR A 119 -20.61 -4.04 12.28
N VAL A 120 -21.48 -4.80 12.93
CA VAL A 120 -21.12 -5.87 13.86
C VAL A 120 -21.35 -7.21 13.17
N GLU A 121 -20.38 -8.10 13.25
CA GLU A 121 -20.48 -9.46 12.74
C GLU A 121 -19.99 -10.44 13.83
N GLY A 122 -20.91 -11.22 14.40
CA GLY A 122 -20.63 -11.98 15.61
C GLY A 122 -20.27 -11.04 16.77
N ASP A 123 -19.13 -11.27 17.40
CA ASP A 123 -18.62 -10.44 18.50
C ASP A 123 -17.65 -9.33 18.01
N GLU A 124 -17.49 -9.17 16.71
CA GLU A 124 -16.52 -8.23 16.14
C GLU A 124 -17.16 -6.95 15.64
N HIS A 125 -16.56 -5.84 16.01
CA HIS A 125 -16.85 -4.53 15.47
C HIS A 125 -16.05 -4.29 14.18
N ARG A 126 -16.70 -4.50 13.02
CA ARG A 126 -16.05 -4.50 11.70
C ARG A 126 -16.29 -3.23 10.91
N ILE A 127 -15.28 -2.87 10.13
CA ILE A 127 -15.27 -1.72 9.25
C ILE A 127 -14.73 -2.16 7.90
N ASP A 128 -15.45 -1.82 6.83
CA ASP A 128 -14.98 -1.98 5.47
C ASP A 128 -14.42 -0.64 4.97
N CYS A 129 -13.31 -0.72 4.24
CA CYS A 129 -12.62 0.42 3.66
C CYS A 129 -12.33 0.18 2.18
N ASP A 130 -12.51 1.23 1.38
CA ASP A 130 -11.86 1.33 0.07
C ASP A 130 -10.53 2.04 0.27
N ILE A 131 -9.45 1.41 -0.22
CA ILE A 131 -8.09 1.93 -0.11
C ILE A 131 -7.40 1.83 -1.47
N TRP A 132 -6.37 2.65 -1.73
CA TRP A 132 -5.69 2.64 -3.02
C TRP A 132 -4.30 3.25 -2.94
N VAL A 133 -3.46 2.87 -3.90
CA VAL A 133 -2.22 3.58 -4.20
C VAL A 133 -2.47 4.53 -5.38
N GLU A 134 -2.12 5.78 -5.20
CA GLU A 134 -2.21 6.84 -6.20
C GLU A 134 -0.79 7.32 -6.53
N ASN A 135 -0.47 7.47 -7.81
CA ASN A 135 0.81 8.01 -8.24
C ASN A 135 0.84 9.55 -8.16
N GLY A 136 1.97 10.17 -8.46
CA GLY A 136 2.14 11.63 -8.41
C GLY A 136 1.30 12.41 -9.42
N LYS A 137 0.66 11.72 -10.38
CA LYS A 137 -0.26 12.31 -11.35
C LYS A 137 -1.72 12.23 -10.93
N GLY A 138 -2.00 11.64 -9.76
CA GLY A 138 -3.35 11.41 -9.28
C GLY A 138 -4.05 10.17 -9.86
N GLU A 139 -3.31 9.28 -10.52
CA GLU A 139 -3.86 8.05 -11.08
C GLU A 139 -3.86 6.94 -10.03
N ILE A 140 -4.99 6.24 -9.88
CA ILE A 140 -5.09 5.07 -9.00
C ILE A 140 -4.49 3.87 -9.71
N THR A 141 -3.31 3.45 -9.26
CA THR A 141 -2.56 2.32 -9.86
C THR A 141 -2.84 0.99 -9.18
N THR A 142 -3.26 1.01 -7.91
CA THR A 142 -3.57 -0.20 -7.14
C THR A 142 -4.80 0.04 -6.25
N PRO A 143 -6.02 -0.14 -6.79
CA PRO A 143 -7.23 -0.13 -5.96
C PRO A 143 -7.30 -1.39 -5.10
N ALA A 144 -7.85 -1.25 -3.89
CA ALA A 144 -7.95 -2.33 -2.92
C ALA A 144 -9.16 -2.16 -1.98
N LYS A 145 -9.50 -3.24 -1.30
CA LYS A 145 -10.51 -3.27 -0.24
C LYS A 145 -9.93 -3.94 0.99
N ALA A 146 -10.29 -3.42 2.15
CA ALA A 146 -9.91 -3.99 3.43
C ALA A 146 -11.12 -4.09 4.36
N THR A 147 -11.17 -5.16 5.15
CA THR A 147 -12.07 -5.28 6.31
C THR A 147 -11.20 -5.37 7.56
N ILE A 148 -11.45 -4.52 8.51
CA ILE A 148 -10.79 -4.49 9.82
C ILE A 148 -11.76 -4.78 10.94
N ALA A 149 -11.24 -5.27 12.06
CA ALA A 149 -11.95 -5.35 13.33
C ALA A 149 -11.26 -4.41 14.33
N LEU A 150 -12.04 -3.60 15.05
CA LEU A 150 -11.55 -2.66 16.04
C LEU A 150 -12.06 -3.02 17.44
N PRO A 151 -11.26 -2.71 18.49
CA PRO A 151 -11.76 -2.77 19.85
C PRO A 151 -12.84 -1.70 20.08
N SER A 152 -13.76 -1.96 20.99
CA SER A 152 -14.71 -0.99 21.54
C SER A 152 -14.29 -0.57 22.94
N ARG A 153 -14.66 0.62 23.33
CA ARG A 153 -14.43 1.10 24.71
C ARG A 153 -15.45 0.57 25.73
N GLY A 154 -16.45 -0.13 25.26
CA GLY A 154 -17.55 -0.66 26.09
C GLY A 154 -18.85 0.01 25.82
#